data_9bd3e0794640b9c4668df463a3ed9c00
#
_entry.id   9bd3e0794640b9c4668df463a3ed9c00
#
_cell.length_a   1.000
_cell.length_b   1.000
_cell.length_c   1.000
_cell.angle_alpha   90.00
_cell.angle_beta   90.00
_cell.angle_gamma   90.00
#
_symmetry.space_group_name_H-M   'P 1'
#
loop_
_entity.id
_entity.type
_entity.pdbx_description
1 polymer ?
#
loop_
_entity_poly.entity_id
_entity_poly.type
_entity_poly.pdbx_seq_one_letter_code
_entity_poly.pdbx_strand_id
1 'polypeptide(L)'
;MRRERFARGESGPDFHVAQLWESAALREVDAADAQEVGEDCAAELAALTTVLSLRWGEPAELDLAGRLERVAMGLPVGPPLDLLCGLVPRLHTWRAGDRWVGIGAGQGGIELPYQVVVAIGAGAVPGG
;
A
#
# COMPACT_ATOMS: atom_id res chain seq x y z
N MET A 1 -4.10 22.20 -6.62
CA MET A 1 -4.02 21.65 -6.32
C MET A 1 -3.73 20.98 -5.89
N ARG A 2 -3.56 20.88 -5.58
CA ARG A 2 -3.20 20.25 -5.14
C ARG A 2 -3.15 19.25 -4.81
N ARG A 3 -3.00 18.77 -4.74
CA ARG A 3 -3.08 17.82 -4.46
C ARG A 3 -2.73 17.14 -3.83
N GLU A 4 -2.77 17.03 -3.50
CA GLU A 4 -2.25 16.32 -2.85
C GLU A 4 -2.09 15.16 -3.03
N ARG A 5 -1.58 14.96 -3.34
CA ARG A 5 -1.12 13.91 -3.41
C ARG A 5 -1.75 12.77 -3.47
N PHE A 6 -1.67 11.99 -3.33
CA PHE A 6 -2.19 10.69 -3.31
C PHE A 6 -3.35 10.47 -2.35
N ALA A 7 -4.01 11.48 -1.92
CA ALA A 7 -5.01 11.33 -0.88
C ALA A 7 -6.20 10.45 -1.27
N ARG A 8 -6.56 10.38 -2.54
CA ARG A 8 -7.74 9.63 -2.97
C ARG A 8 -7.43 8.48 -3.87
N GLY A 9 -6.40 8.60 -4.67
CA GLY A 9 -6.02 7.56 -5.58
C GLY A 9 -5.23 8.07 -6.75
N GLU A 10 -4.57 7.16 -7.43
CA GLU A 10 -3.78 7.44 -8.61
C GLU A 10 -4.12 6.40 -9.65
N SER A 11 -4.23 6.81 -10.89
CA SER A 11 -4.52 5.89 -11.98
C SER A 11 -3.60 6.14 -13.14
N GLY A 12 -3.21 5.09 -13.81
CA GLY A 12 -2.48 5.14 -15.05
C GLY A 12 -3.14 4.24 -16.08
N PRO A 13 -2.53 4.09 -17.26
CA PRO A 13 -3.13 3.25 -18.30
C PRO A 13 -3.36 1.82 -17.86
N ASP A 14 -2.47 1.30 -17.01
CA ASP A 14 -2.49 -0.11 -16.65
C ASP A 14 -2.60 -0.34 -15.15
N PHE A 15 -2.93 0.68 -14.36
CA PHE A 15 -3.00 0.51 -12.91
C PHE A 15 -3.95 1.51 -12.28
N HIS A 16 -4.36 1.16 -11.06
CA HIS A 16 -5.14 2.05 -10.20
C HIS A 16 -4.69 1.81 -8.76
N VAL A 17 -4.44 2.88 -8.01
CA VAL A 17 -4.07 2.83 -6.60
C VAL A 17 -5.03 3.72 -5.83
N ALA A 18 -5.56 3.22 -4.73
CA ALA A 18 -6.51 3.98 -3.91
C ALA A 18 -6.23 3.78 -2.44
N GLN A 19 -6.57 4.79 -1.65
CA GLN A 19 -6.49 4.71 -0.20
C GLN A 19 -7.81 4.20 0.32
N LEU A 20 -7.77 3.18 1.16
CA LEU A 20 -8.97 2.56 1.74
C LEU A 20 -9.23 3.01 3.17
N TRP A 21 -8.18 3.41 3.88
CA TRP A 21 -8.29 3.76 5.29
C TRP A 21 -7.12 4.68 5.66
N GLU A 22 -7.37 5.61 6.55
CA GLU A 22 -6.35 6.55 7.01
C GLU A 22 -6.60 6.89 8.48
N SER A 23 -5.52 6.95 9.26
CA SER A 23 -5.59 7.36 10.66
C SER A 23 -5.48 8.87 10.79
N ALA A 24 -5.63 9.36 12.02
CA ALA A 24 -5.29 10.74 12.34
C ALA A 24 -3.77 10.95 12.20
N ALA A 25 -3.36 12.19 11.97
CA ALA A 25 -1.94 12.52 11.87
C ALA A 25 -1.24 12.27 13.20
N LEU A 26 -0.09 11.59 13.15
CA LEU A 26 0.58 11.14 14.37
C LEU A 26 1.20 12.25 15.19
N ARG A 27 1.51 13.36 14.54
CA ARG A 27 2.11 14.49 15.29
C ARG A 27 1.15 15.10 16.30
N GLU A 28 -0.12 14.71 16.25
CA GLU A 28 -1.15 15.22 17.15
C GLU A 28 -1.51 14.24 18.25
N VAL A 29 -0.77 13.12 18.35
CA VAL A 29 -1.02 12.09 19.36
C VAL A 29 0.28 11.77 20.08
N ASP A 30 0.19 11.28 21.31
CA ASP A 30 1.39 10.88 22.05
C ASP A 30 1.85 9.48 21.61
N ALA A 31 2.97 9.03 22.19
CA ALA A 31 3.59 7.78 21.78
C ALA A 31 2.69 6.57 22.00
N ALA A 32 1.91 6.57 23.09
CA ALA A 32 1.02 5.46 23.38
C ALA A 32 -0.13 5.40 22.35
N ASP A 33 -0.68 6.58 22.03
CA ASP A 33 -1.75 6.67 21.03
C ASP A 33 -1.23 6.33 19.65
N ALA A 34 0.02 6.71 19.34
CA ALA A 34 0.61 6.37 18.05
C ALA A 34 0.74 4.86 17.87
N GLN A 35 1.10 4.14 18.94
CA GLN A 35 1.18 2.68 18.87
C GLN A 35 -0.20 2.07 18.63
N GLU A 36 -1.21 2.59 19.31
CA GLU A 36 -2.59 2.11 19.14
C GLU A 36 -3.07 2.34 17.72
N VAL A 37 -2.75 3.49 17.15
CA VAL A 37 -3.11 3.81 15.77
C VAL A 37 -2.44 2.84 14.80
N GLY A 38 -1.19 2.48 15.04
CA GLY A 38 -0.50 1.49 14.22
C GLY A 38 -1.14 0.12 14.32
N GLU A 39 -1.60 -0.26 15.51
CA GLU A 39 -2.30 -1.53 15.71
C GLU A 39 -3.65 -1.52 15.01
N ASP A 40 -4.36 -0.39 15.03
CA ASP A 40 -5.62 -0.26 14.31
C ASP A 40 -5.41 -0.41 12.82
N CYS A 41 -4.35 0.18 12.29
CA CYS A 41 -4.01 0.05 10.88
C CYS A 41 -3.75 -1.42 10.51
N ALA A 42 -2.98 -2.11 11.35
CA ALA A 42 -2.68 -3.53 11.12
C ALA A 42 -3.95 -4.38 11.16
N ALA A 43 -4.89 -4.04 12.04
CA ALA A 43 -6.15 -4.75 12.14
C ALA A 43 -7.01 -4.54 10.89
N GLU A 44 -7.01 -3.31 10.35
CA GLU A 44 -7.73 -3.03 9.10
C GLU A 44 -7.16 -3.85 7.95
N LEU A 45 -5.83 -3.90 7.85
CA LEU A 45 -5.19 -4.70 6.81
C LEU A 45 -5.51 -6.18 6.96
N ALA A 46 -5.47 -6.69 8.20
CA ALA A 46 -5.76 -8.10 8.45
C ALA A 46 -7.19 -8.46 8.06
N ALA A 47 -8.14 -7.58 8.39
CA ALA A 47 -9.54 -7.81 8.04
C ALA A 47 -9.74 -7.86 6.53
N LEU A 48 -9.13 -6.91 5.81
CA LEU A 48 -9.21 -6.89 4.36
C LEU A 48 -8.54 -8.11 3.73
N THR A 49 -7.38 -8.51 4.27
CA THR A 49 -6.68 -9.69 3.79
C THR A 49 -7.56 -10.93 3.93
N THR A 50 -8.26 -11.05 5.05
CA THR A 50 -9.16 -12.18 5.28
C THR A 50 -10.29 -12.19 4.26
N VAL A 51 -10.93 -11.04 4.04
CA VAL A 51 -12.04 -10.95 3.09
C VAL A 51 -11.60 -11.29 1.68
N LEU A 52 -10.46 -10.74 1.24
CA LEU A 52 -9.97 -10.97 -0.11
C LEU A 52 -9.47 -12.39 -0.30
N SER A 53 -8.94 -13.00 0.76
CA SER A 53 -8.50 -14.40 0.70
C SER A 53 -9.66 -15.35 0.53
N LEU A 54 -10.84 -15.00 1.04
CA LEU A 54 -12.03 -15.82 0.81
C LEU A 54 -12.42 -15.83 -0.66
N ARG A 55 -12.09 -14.76 -1.38
CA ARG A 55 -12.44 -14.63 -2.79
C ARG A 55 -11.37 -15.20 -3.72
N TRP A 56 -10.08 -14.97 -3.40
CA TRP A 56 -8.99 -15.26 -4.33
C TRP A 56 -7.95 -16.22 -3.77
N GLY A 57 -8.16 -16.74 -2.57
CA GLY A 57 -7.25 -17.69 -1.97
C GLY A 57 -6.16 -17.02 -1.18
N GLU A 58 -5.14 -17.79 -0.83
CA GLU A 58 -4.04 -17.32 -0.01
C GLU A 58 -3.20 -16.31 -0.78
N PRO A 59 -2.88 -15.14 -0.17
CA PRO A 59 -2.08 -14.14 -0.87
C PRO A 59 -0.60 -14.51 -0.91
N ALA A 60 0.08 -13.98 -1.92
CA ALA A 60 1.54 -13.96 -1.94
C ALA A 60 2.00 -12.64 -1.33
N GLU A 61 3.18 -12.62 -0.74
CA GLU A 61 3.72 -11.41 -0.15
C GLU A 61 4.80 -10.83 -1.06
N LEU A 62 4.69 -9.54 -1.37
CA LEU A 62 5.66 -8.84 -2.20
C LEU A 62 6.35 -7.78 -1.36
N ASP A 63 7.65 -7.95 -1.12
CA ASP A 63 8.47 -7.03 -0.35
C ASP A 63 8.88 -5.86 -1.25
N LEU A 64 8.65 -4.63 -0.81
CA LEU A 64 8.94 -3.45 -1.60
C LEU A 64 10.23 -2.72 -1.18
N ALA A 65 10.95 -3.25 -0.19
CA ALA A 65 12.17 -2.60 0.30
C ALA A 65 13.22 -2.44 -0.80
N GLY A 66 13.40 -3.45 -1.64
CA GLY A 66 14.37 -3.38 -2.73
C GLY A 66 14.00 -2.32 -3.76
N ARG A 67 12.71 -2.13 -4.02
CA ARG A 67 12.25 -1.11 -4.96
C ARG A 67 12.41 0.29 -4.38
N LEU A 68 12.18 0.45 -3.09
CA LEU A 68 12.42 1.73 -2.44
C LEU A 68 13.90 2.11 -2.52
N GLU A 69 14.77 1.13 -2.33
CA GLU A 69 16.21 1.35 -2.43
C GLU A 69 16.60 1.79 -3.85
N ARG A 70 16.00 1.15 -4.86
CA ARG A 70 16.26 1.54 -6.25
C ARG A 70 15.81 2.97 -6.53
N VAL A 71 14.64 3.34 -6.03
CA VAL A 71 14.15 4.71 -6.18
C VAL A 71 15.12 5.70 -5.52
N ALA A 72 15.59 5.36 -4.32
CA ALA A 72 16.54 6.23 -3.60
C ALA A 72 17.84 6.40 -4.36
N MET A 73 18.23 5.42 -5.17
CA MET A 73 19.45 5.47 -5.98
C MET A 73 19.21 6.06 -7.37
N GLY A 74 18.01 6.51 -7.67
CA GLY A 74 17.68 7.06 -8.97
C GLY A 74 17.50 6.02 -10.06
N LEU A 75 17.35 4.76 -9.70
CA LEU A 75 17.14 3.67 -10.66
C LEU A 75 15.65 3.53 -10.96
N PRO A 76 15.30 3.10 -12.19
CA PRO A 76 13.89 3.03 -12.56
C PRO A 76 13.14 1.93 -11.85
N VAL A 77 11.92 2.26 -11.42
CA VAL A 77 10.95 1.30 -10.90
C VAL A 77 9.62 1.62 -11.58
N GLY A 78 9.04 0.64 -12.24
CA GLY A 78 7.80 0.86 -12.98
C GLY A 78 6.61 1.12 -12.08
N PRO A 79 5.60 1.85 -12.60
CA PRO A 79 4.37 2.08 -11.85
C PRO A 79 3.54 0.80 -11.79
N PRO A 80 2.73 0.61 -10.76
CA PRO A 80 2.52 1.53 -9.64
C PRO A 80 3.48 1.28 -8.48
N LEU A 81 4.47 0.40 -8.62
CA LEU A 81 5.36 0.04 -7.53
C LEU A 81 6.25 1.19 -7.11
N ASP A 82 6.58 2.09 -8.05
CA ASP A 82 7.35 3.29 -7.74
C ASP A 82 6.64 4.16 -6.71
N LEU A 83 5.31 4.25 -6.80
CA LEU A 83 4.51 4.97 -5.83
C LEU A 83 4.36 4.18 -4.54
N LEU A 84 4.03 2.91 -4.67
CA LEU A 84 3.69 2.07 -3.52
C LEU A 84 4.86 1.84 -2.58
N CYS A 85 6.07 1.72 -3.11
CA CYS A 85 7.24 1.44 -2.28
C CYS A 85 7.54 2.59 -1.31
N GLY A 86 7.07 3.80 -1.59
CA GLY A 86 7.20 4.92 -0.68
C GLY A 86 6.08 5.01 0.35
N LEU A 87 5.05 4.19 0.20
CA LEU A 87 3.87 4.24 1.07
C LEU A 87 3.78 3.05 2.00
N VAL A 88 4.15 1.87 1.54
CA VAL A 88 4.01 0.64 2.32
C VAL A 88 5.23 -0.24 2.13
N PRO A 89 5.62 -1.02 3.15
CA PRO A 89 6.82 -1.87 3.03
C PRO A 89 6.61 -3.15 2.23
N ARG A 90 5.36 -3.61 2.15
CA ARG A 90 5.04 -4.85 1.44
C ARG A 90 3.58 -4.87 1.04
N LEU A 91 3.27 -5.73 0.07
CA LEU A 91 1.90 -5.94 -0.39
C LEU A 91 1.54 -7.40 -0.21
N HIS A 92 0.28 -7.64 0.12
CA HIS A 92 -0.33 -8.95 -0.04
C HIS A 92 -1.00 -8.94 -1.40
N THR A 93 -0.69 -9.91 -2.27
CA THR A 93 -1.11 -9.87 -3.66
C THR A 93 -1.88 -11.11 -4.06
N TRP A 94 -2.81 -10.93 -4.99
CA TRP A 94 -3.64 -12.00 -5.55
C TRP A 94 -3.73 -11.84 -7.05
N ARG A 95 -3.98 -12.95 -7.70
CA ARG A 95 -4.32 -12.96 -9.11
C ARG A 95 -5.84 -12.86 -9.23
N ALA A 96 -6.32 -11.93 -10.01
CA ALA A 96 -7.76 -11.71 -10.20
C ALA A 96 -8.05 -11.68 -11.69
N GLY A 97 -8.14 -12.84 -12.31
CA GLY A 97 -8.34 -12.95 -13.74
C GLY A 97 -7.09 -12.48 -14.50
N ASP A 98 -7.25 -11.49 -15.36
CA ASP A 98 -6.14 -10.92 -16.13
C ASP A 98 -5.50 -9.73 -15.42
N ARG A 99 -5.82 -9.55 -14.13
CA ARG A 99 -5.28 -8.46 -13.32
C ARG A 99 -4.69 -9.02 -12.05
N TRP A 100 -3.94 -8.16 -11.35
CA TRP A 100 -3.46 -8.47 -10.00
C TRP A 100 -4.01 -7.42 -9.04
N VAL A 101 -4.18 -7.84 -7.79
CA VAL A 101 -4.65 -6.96 -6.72
C VAL A 101 -3.64 -7.04 -5.58
N GLY A 102 -3.29 -5.90 -5.02
CA GLY A 102 -2.40 -5.86 -3.87
C GLY A 102 -2.95 -4.92 -2.82
N ILE A 103 -2.75 -5.27 -1.55
CA ILE A 103 -3.08 -4.38 -0.44
C ILE A 103 -1.89 -4.29 0.50
N GLY A 104 -1.74 -3.14 1.13
CA GLY A 104 -0.67 -2.94 2.07
C GLY A 104 -1.00 -1.83 3.05
N ALA A 105 -0.25 -1.80 4.16
CA ALA A 105 -0.44 -0.80 5.21
C ALA A 105 0.90 -0.20 5.57
N GLY A 106 0.90 1.09 5.88
CA GLY A 106 2.13 1.77 6.27
C GLY A 106 1.93 3.26 6.41
N GLN A 107 3.04 3.97 6.55
CA GLN A 107 3.04 5.45 6.53
C GLN A 107 4.09 5.92 5.54
N GLY A 108 3.77 7.01 4.85
CA GLY A 108 4.68 7.59 3.87
C GLY A 108 5.80 8.39 4.52
N GLY A 109 5.70 8.66 5.82
CA GLY A 109 6.70 9.34 6.58
C GLY A 109 6.36 9.30 8.05
N ILE A 110 7.33 9.65 8.90
CA ILE A 110 7.21 9.47 10.35
C ILE A 110 6.03 10.21 10.98
N GLU A 111 5.69 11.38 10.45
CA GLU A 111 4.60 12.19 11.00
C GLU A 111 3.32 12.09 10.18
N LEU A 112 3.35 11.29 9.13
CA LEU A 112 2.17 11.13 8.29
C LEU A 112 1.24 10.07 8.87
N PRO A 113 -0.05 10.14 8.56
CA PRO A 113 -0.98 9.11 9.03
C PRO A 113 -0.62 7.74 8.51
N TYR A 114 -0.98 6.72 9.27
CA TYR A 114 -1.00 5.37 8.74
C TYR A 114 -2.11 5.26 7.70
N GLN A 115 -1.92 4.40 6.72
CA GLN A 115 -2.94 4.19 5.70
C GLN A 115 -2.93 2.74 5.22
N VAL A 116 -4.06 2.32 4.69
CA VAL A 116 -4.18 1.05 3.98
C VAL A 116 -4.50 1.40 2.54
N VAL A 117 -3.74 0.83 1.62
CA VAL A 117 -3.91 1.12 0.19
C VAL A 117 -4.21 -0.16 -0.56
N VAL A 118 -4.94 -0.02 -1.67
CA VAL A 118 -5.16 -1.10 -2.62
C VAL A 118 -4.57 -0.67 -3.96
N ALA A 119 -3.98 -1.64 -4.65
CA ALA A 119 -3.48 -1.43 -6.01
C ALA A 119 -4.06 -2.51 -6.90
N ILE A 120 -4.43 -2.13 -8.11
CA ILE A 120 -4.90 -3.07 -9.12
C ILE A 120 -4.07 -2.80 -10.36
N GLY A 121 -3.50 -3.85 -10.93
CA GLY A 121 -2.69 -3.70 -12.12
C GLY A 121 -3.05 -4.74 -13.17
N ALA A 122 -2.66 -4.45 -14.40
CA ALA A 122 -2.89 -5.37 -15.52
C ALA A 122 -1.84 -6.48 -15.50
N GLY A 123 -2.25 -7.65 -15.95
CA GLY A 123 -1.32 -8.76 -16.14
C GLY A 123 -1.02 -9.52 -14.86
N ALA A 124 0.15 -10.12 -14.84
CA ALA A 124 0.58 -10.97 -13.73
C ALA A 124 1.04 -10.13 -12.54
N VAL A 125 0.98 -10.73 -11.34
CA VAL A 125 1.53 -10.12 -10.15
C VAL A 125 3.01 -9.78 -10.39
N PRO A 126 3.45 -8.57 -10.04
CA PRO A 126 4.85 -8.21 -10.23
C PRO A 126 5.78 -9.15 -9.47
N GLY A 127 6.88 -9.50 -10.09
CA GLY A 127 7.86 -10.39 -9.47
C GLY A 127 8.63 -9.72 -8.35
N GLY A 128 9.13 -10.54 -7.45
CA GLY A 128 9.91 -10.12 -6.29
C GLY A 128 11.30 -9.59 -6.58
#